data_c8f83193a7cd7083bc7fbb3115c15bc2
#
_entry.id   c8f83193a7cd7083bc7fbb3115c15bc2
#
_cell.length_a   1.000
_cell.length_b   1.000
_cell.length_c   1.000
_cell.angle_alpha   90.00
_cell.angle_beta   90.00
_cell.angle_gamma   90.00
#
_symmetry.space_group_name_H-M   'P 1'
#
loop_
_entity.id
_entity.type
_entity.pdbx_description
1 polymer ?
#
loop_
_entity_poly.entity_id
_entity_poly.type
_entity_poly.pdbx_seq_one_letter_code
_entity_poly.pdbx_strand_id
1 'polypeptide(L)'
;IEVVRTANRNWFDFDLSEFAESPQVASYNASESGHFTWHSDIGDGQMARKRKLTLVAQLCKPGSYDGGDLEVMPGAHIIASNRTQGSITIFPSFHLHQVTPVTRGTLHSLTLWAHGPKFR
;
A
#
# COMPACT_ATOMS: atom_id res chain seq x y z
N ILE A 1 -4.23 8.16 12.72
CA ILE A 1 -5.28 7.13 12.75
C ILE A 1 -4.86 6.03 13.71
N GLU A 2 -5.81 5.54 14.53
CA GLU A 2 -5.52 4.54 15.57
C GLU A 2 -4.95 3.23 15.00
N VAL A 3 -5.47 2.74 13.87
CA VAL A 3 -4.98 1.48 13.29
C VAL A 3 -3.51 1.58 12.91
N VAL A 4 -3.08 2.70 12.36
CA VAL A 4 -1.68 2.92 11.98
C VAL A 4 -0.81 3.07 13.22
N ARG A 5 -1.26 3.83 14.22
CA ARG A 5 -0.53 4.00 15.48
C ARG A 5 -0.35 2.67 16.21
N THR A 6 -1.41 1.86 16.26
CA THR A 6 -1.36 0.54 16.90
C THR A 6 -0.40 -0.40 16.17
N ALA A 7 -0.46 -0.45 14.85
CA ALA A 7 0.45 -1.27 14.05
C ALA A 7 1.90 -0.81 14.22
N ASN A 8 2.14 0.50 14.23
CA ASN A 8 3.48 1.02 14.44
C ASN A 8 4.04 0.65 15.81
N ARG A 9 3.25 0.82 16.86
CA ARG A 9 3.66 0.50 18.22
C ARG A 9 4.00 -0.97 18.38
N ASN A 10 3.23 -1.85 17.77
CA ASN A 10 3.35 -3.30 17.96
C ASN A 10 4.37 -3.95 17.03
N TRP A 11 4.60 -3.40 15.85
CA TRP A 11 5.33 -4.09 14.78
C TRP A 11 6.51 -3.32 14.19
N PHE A 12 6.46 -2.00 14.14
CA PHE A 12 7.44 -1.21 13.40
C PHE A 12 8.23 -0.23 14.26
N ASP A 13 7.58 0.42 15.21
CA ASP A 13 8.17 1.40 16.14
C ASP A 13 8.95 2.50 15.39
N PHE A 14 8.38 3.04 14.32
CA PHE A 14 8.95 4.16 13.59
C PHE A 14 8.58 5.49 14.24
N ASP A 15 9.44 6.49 14.04
CA ASP A 15 9.10 7.87 14.36
C ASP A 15 8.04 8.38 13.39
N LEU A 16 6.81 8.50 13.85
CA LEU A 16 5.70 9.05 13.06
C LEU A 16 5.37 10.43 13.57
N SER A 17 5.21 11.39 12.66
CA SER A 17 4.87 12.77 13.01
C SER A 17 3.52 13.21 12.45
N GLU A 18 3.14 12.76 11.27
CA GLU A 18 1.96 13.31 10.59
C GLU A 18 1.48 12.42 9.45
N PHE A 19 0.32 12.77 8.92
CA PHE A 19 -0.20 12.29 7.65
C PHE A 19 -0.17 13.48 6.69
N ALA A 20 0.95 13.69 6.00
CA ALA A 20 1.20 14.90 5.23
C ALA A 20 0.56 14.88 3.83
N GLU A 21 0.11 13.73 3.36
CA GLU A 21 -0.54 13.57 2.07
C GLU A 21 -1.98 13.12 2.24
N SER A 22 -2.86 13.60 1.36
CA SER A 22 -4.25 13.15 1.35
C SER A 22 -4.33 11.68 0.92
N PRO A 23 -5.31 10.90 1.46
CA PRO A 23 -5.54 9.55 0.98
C PRO A 23 -5.80 9.54 -0.53
N GLN A 24 -5.31 8.52 -1.22
CA GLN A 24 -5.46 8.38 -2.66
C GLN A 24 -6.26 7.12 -2.99
N VAL A 25 -7.26 7.26 -3.87
CA VAL A 25 -7.98 6.13 -4.42
C VAL A 25 -7.34 5.80 -5.77
N ALA A 26 -6.88 4.57 -5.91
CA ALA A 26 -6.33 4.06 -7.16
C ALA A 26 -7.35 3.13 -7.83
N SER A 27 -7.45 3.22 -9.16
CA SER A 27 -8.31 2.36 -9.97
C SER A 27 -7.46 1.60 -10.97
N TYR A 28 -7.64 0.29 -11.00
CA TYR A 28 -6.92 -0.61 -11.92
C TYR A 28 -7.96 -1.34 -12.77
N ASN A 29 -7.94 -1.10 -14.07
CA ASN A 29 -8.98 -1.54 -14.98
C ASN A 29 -8.47 -2.66 -15.90
N ALA A 30 -9.24 -3.74 -16.04
CA ALA A 30 -8.87 -4.88 -16.88
C ALA A 30 -8.69 -4.50 -18.33
N SER A 31 -9.51 -3.57 -18.85
CA SER A 31 -9.41 -3.11 -20.24
C SER A 31 -8.05 -2.49 -20.58
N GLU A 32 -7.34 -2.01 -19.56
CA GLU A 32 -6.02 -1.38 -19.68
C GLU A 32 -4.92 -2.26 -19.09
N SER A 33 -5.23 -3.49 -18.67
CA SER A 33 -4.33 -4.35 -17.89
C SER A 33 -3.73 -3.60 -16.69
N GLY A 34 -4.58 -2.85 -15.99
CA GLY A 34 -4.18 -1.96 -14.91
C GLY A 34 -3.33 -2.67 -13.88
N HIS A 35 -2.18 -2.09 -13.56
CA HIS A 35 -1.22 -2.64 -12.62
C HIS A 35 -0.28 -1.55 -12.11
N PHE A 36 0.47 -1.90 -11.10
CA PHE A 36 1.57 -1.06 -10.62
C PHE A 36 2.76 -2.00 -10.34
N THR A 37 3.78 -1.91 -11.18
CA THR A 37 4.94 -2.80 -11.09
C THR A 37 5.74 -2.57 -9.80
N TRP A 38 6.66 -3.49 -9.49
CA TRP A 38 7.49 -3.43 -8.27
C TRP A 38 8.10 -2.07 -8.06
N HIS A 39 7.83 -1.48 -6.90
CA HIS A 39 8.34 -0.17 -6.52
C HIS A 39 8.39 -0.02 -5.00
N SER A 40 9.13 0.96 -4.53
CA SER A 40 9.11 1.46 -3.15
C SER A 40 8.34 2.78 -3.14
N ASP A 41 7.70 3.10 -2.03
CA ASP A 41 7.00 4.37 -1.87
C ASP A 41 7.93 5.51 -1.42
N ILE A 42 9.16 5.19 -1.05
CA ILE A 42 10.16 6.20 -0.70
C ILE A 42 10.86 6.68 -1.97
N GLY A 43 10.97 7.99 -2.12
CA GLY A 43 11.62 8.62 -3.25
C GLY A 43 12.30 9.93 -2.85
N ASP A 44 12.82 10.65 -3.84
CA ASP A 44 13.58 11.89 -3.62
C ASP A 44 12.70 13.11 -3.39
N GLY A 45 11.38 13.03 -3.65
CA GLY A 45 10.45 14.11 -3.42
C GLY A 45 10.32 14.46 -1.93
N GLN A 46 9.95 15.70 -1.62
CA GLN A 46 9.87 16.15 -0.23
C GLN A 46 8.92 15.30 0.62
N MET A 47 7.77 14.93 0.08
CA MET A 47 6.84 14.07 0.79
C MET A 47 7.27 12.61 0.75
N ALA A 48 7.67 12.11 -0.43
CA ALA A 48 7.99 10.71 -0.63
C ALA A 48 9.15 10.23 0.27
N ARG A 49 10.17 11.06 0.48
CA ARG A 49 11.31 10.70 1.35
C ARG A 49 10.94 10.57 2.82
N LYS A 50 9.79 11.14 3.23
CA LYS A 50 9.31 11.11 4.60
C LYS A 50 8.26 10.03 4.85
N ARG A 51 7.88 9.27 3.83
CA ARG A 51 6.91 8.18 3.99
C ARG A 51 7.52 7.06 4.81
N LYS A 52 6.87 6.70 5.91
CA LYS A 52 7.33 5.68 6.86
C LYS A 52 6.52 4.40 6.75
N LEU A 53 5.21 4.53 6.79
CA LEU A 53 4.29 3.41 6.67
C LEU A 53 3.31 3.67 5.53
N THR A 54 3.07 2.63 4.75
CA THR A 54 2.06 2.59 3.70
C THR A 54 0.90 1.73 4.17
N LEU A 55 -0.32 2.26 4.06
CA LEU A 55 -1.55 1.54 4.32
C LEU A 55 -2.32 1.43 3.00
N VAL A 56 -2.73 0.21 2.67
CA VAL A 56 -3.58 -0.05 1.51
C VAL A 56 -4.85 -0.73 1.99
N ALA A 57 -6.00 -0.13 1.70
CA ALA A 57 -7.31 -0.69 2.02
C ALA A 57 -7.99 -1.19 0.75
N GLN A 58 -8.55 -2.40 0.81
CA GLN A 58 -9.27 -3.01 -0.29
C GLN A 58 -10.72 -2.50 -0.29
N LEU A 59 -11.12 -1.85 -1.38
CA LEU A 59 -12.45 -1.24 -1.49
C LEU A 59 -13.46 -2.12 -2.24
N CYS A 60 -13.01 -3.16 -2.92
CA CYS A 60 -13.85 -4.01 -3.77
C CYS A 60 -14.01 -5.41 -3.19
N LYS A 61 -15.16 -6.04 -3.50
CA LYS A 61 -15.37 -7.46 -3.20
C LYS A 61 -14.43 -8.30 -4.06
N PRO A 62 -13.80 -9.37 -3.51
CA PRO A 62 -12.85 -10.19 -4.26
C PRO A 62 -13.40 -10.78 -5.55
N GLY A 63 -14.69 -11.13 -5.59
CA GLY A 63 -15.32 -11.71 -6.77
C GLY A 63 -15.61 -10.72 -7.88
N SER A 64 -15.43 -9.41 -7.67
CA SER A 64 -15.74 -8.38 -8.66
C SER A 64 -14.60 -8.14 -9.66
N TYR A 65 -13.42 -8.73 -9.42
CA TYR A 65 -12.26 -8.58 -10.30
C TYR A 65 -11.37 -9.81 -10.19
N ASP A 66 -10.54 -10.03 -11.22
CA ASP A 66 -9.50 -11.06 -11.23
C ASP A 66 -8.13 -10.42 -11.43
N GLY A 67 -7.09 -11.04 -10.92
CA GLY A 67 -5.77 -10.43 -10.86
C GLY A 67 -5.73 -9.32 -9.81
N GLY A 68 -4.86 -8.34 -10.00
CA GLY A 68 -4.80 -7.19 -9.12
C GLY A 68 -4.38 -7.52 -7.69
N ASP A 69 -3.53 -8.53 -7.52
CA ASP A 69 -3.02 -8.88 -6.19
C ASP A 69 -2.00 -7.85 -5.72
N LEU A 70 -2.19 -7.36 -4.50
CA LEU A 70 -1.15 -6.58 -3.83
C LEU A 70 -0.15 -7.58 -3.25
N GLU A 71 1.09 -7.50 -3.72
CA GLU A 71 2.19 -8.34 -3.27
C GLU A 71 3.28 -7.46 -2.67
N VAL A 72 3.76 -7.84 -1.50
CA VAL A 72 4.80 -7.13 -0.76
C VAL A 72 6.00 -8.05 -0.59
N MET A 73 7.20 -7.51 -0.74
CA MET A 73 8.45 -8.25 -0.58
C MET A 73 9.23 -7.68 0.61
N PRO A 74 8.93 -8.12 1.85
CA PRO A 74 9.65 -7.63 3.02
C PRO A 74 11.07 -8.19 3.16
N GLY A 75 11.37 -9.26 2.44
CA GLY A 75 12.65 -9.93 2.43
C GLY A 75 12.78 -10.81 1.20
N ALA A 76 13.23 -12.06 1.38
CA ALA A 76 13.42 -13.00 0.26
C ALA A 76 12.11 -13.60 -0.25
N HIS A 77 10.99 -13.40 0.44
CA HIS A 77 9.70 -13.98 0.10
C HIS A 77 8.70 -12.92 -0.34
N ILE A 78 7.82 -13.30 -1.27
CA ILE A 78 6.70 -12.47 -1.70
C ILE A 78 5.48 -12.87 -0.87
N ILE A 79 4.79 -11.88 -0.30
CA ILE A 79 3.57 -12.07 0.48
C ILE A 79 2.42 -11.40 -0.25
N ALA A 80 1.39 -12.18 -0.62
CA ALA A 80 0.17 -11.62 -1.18
C ALA A 80 -0.74 -11.15 -0.04
N SER A 81 -1.31 -9.95 -0.18
CA SER A 81 -2.22 -9.41 0.82
C SER A 81 -3.59 -10.06 0.76
N ASN A 82 -4.35 -9.92 1.85
CA ASN A 82 -5.74 -10.37 1.92
C ASN A 82 -6.59 -9.57 0.93
N ARG A 83 -7.46 -10.25 0.18
CA ARG A 83 -8.34 -9.65 -0.83
C ARG A 83 -9.72 -9.28 -0.28
N THR A 84 -10.02 -9.59 0.97
CA THR A 84 -11.33 -9.31 1.57
C THR A 84 -11.64 -7.81 1.52
N GLN A 85 -12.85 -7.45 1.09
CA GLN A 85 -13.29 -6.05 1.09
C GLN A 85 -13.18 -5.47 2.50
N GLY A 86 -12.58 -4.29 2.60
CA GLY A 86 -12.35 -3.62 3.87
C GLY A 86 -11.08 -4.06 4.59
N SER A 87 -10.36 -5.08 4.08
CA SER A 87 -9.08 -5.46 4.68
C SER A 87 -8.02 -4.38 4.46
N ILE A 88 -7.11 -4.28 5.42
CA ILE A 88 -6.07 -3.28 5.45
C ILE A 88 -4.73 -3.98 5.53
N THR A 89 -3.80 -3.59 4.66
CA THR A 89 -2.41 -4.04 4.69
C THR A 89 -1.52 -2.85 5.04
N ILE A 90 -0.66 -3.00 6.04
CA ILE A 90 0.26 -1.96 6.48
C ILE A 90 1.68 -2.51 6.38
N PHE A 91 2.55 -1.77 5.74
CA PHE A 91 3.96 -2.17 5.59
C PHE A 91 4.86 -0.93 5.55
N PRO A 92 6.16 -1.10 5.90
CA PRO A 92 7.13 -0.02 5.75
C PRO A 92 7.19 0.47 4.31
N SER A 93 7.19 1.79 4.13
CA SER A 93 7.13 2.38 2.77
C SER A 93 8.35 2.03 1.92
N PHE A 94 9.46 1.60 2.53
CA PHE A 94 10.65 1.19 1.78
C PHE A 94 10.57 -0.25 1.23
N HIS A 95 9.59 -1.06 1.64
CA HIS A 95 9.44 -2.40 1.08
C HIS A 95 9.00 -2.33 -0.38
N LEU A 96 9.59 -3.18 -1.22
CA LEU A 96 9.12 -3.35 -2.59
C LEU A 96 7.74 -3.99 -2.60
N HIS A 97 6.87 -3.48 -3.41
CA HIS A 97 5.51 -3.99 -3.56
C HIS A 97 4.99 -3.72 -4.98
N GLN A 98 3.98 -4.48 -5.37
CA GLN A 98 3.33 -4.33 -6.68
C GLN A 98 1.85 -4.66 -6.59
N VAL A 99 1.09 -4.19 -7.58
CA VAL A 99 -0.25 -4.66 -7.88
C VAL A 99 -0.18 -5.40 -9.21
N THR A 100 -0.48 -6.70 -9.20
CA THR A 100 -0.42 -7.52 -10.41
C THR A 100 -1.52 -7.09 -11.40
N PRO A 101 -1.35 -7.37 -12.71
CA PRO A 101 -2.35 -6.93 -13.69
C PRO A 101 -3.75 -7.44 -13.39
N VAL A 102 -4.73 -6.55 -13.48
CA VAL A 102 -6.15 -6.89 -13.40
C VAL A 102 -6.57 -7.47 -14.74
N THR A 103 -7.15 -8.68 -14.72
CA THR A 103 -7.53 -9.41 -15.92
C THR A 103 -9.03 -9.44 -16.16
N ARG A 104 -9.85 -9.10 -15.17
CA ARG A 104 -11.29 -8.97 -15.26
C ARG A 104 -11.77 -7.93 -14.25
N GLY A 105 -12.71 -7.10 -14.65
CA GLY A 105 -13.31 -6.10 -13.77
C GLY A 105 -12.41 -4.90 -13.48
N THR A 106 -12.68 -4.25 -12.39
CA THR A 106 -11.92 -3.07 -11.93
C THR A 106 -11.65 -3.20 -10.44
N LEU A 107 -10.39 -3.00 -10.06
CA LEU A 107 -9.97 -2.94 -8.67
C LEU A 107 -9.87 -1.49 -8.24
N HIS A 108 -10.47 -1.17 -7.08
CA HIS A 108 -10.26 0.09 -6.40
C HIS A 108 -9.61 -0.15 -5.05
N SER A 109 -8.60 0.63 -4.73
CA SER A 109 -7.95 0.59 -3.43
C SER A 109 -7.69 2.00 -2.91
N LEU A 110 -7.59 2.12 -1.59
CA LEU A 110 -7.26 3.38 -0.91
C LEU A 110 -5.85 3.28 -0.36
N THR A 111 -5.02 4.25 -0.65
CA THR A 111 -3.66 4.32 -0.11
C THR A 111 -3.52 5.53 0.79
N LEU A 112 -2.90 5.32 1.95
CA LEU A 112 -2.61 6.35 2.94
C LEU A 112 -1.18 6.14 3.43
N TRP A 113 -0.44 7.25 3.62
CA TRP A 113 0.92 7.20 4.14
C TRP A 113 1.01 7.94 5.47
N ALA A 114 1.70 7.32 6.44
CA ALA A 114 2.16 8.00 7.64
C ALA A 114 3.59 8.47 7.43
N HIS A 115 3.87 9.70 7.84
CA HIS A 115 5.13 10.39 7.60
C HIS A 115 5.93 10.58 8.88
N GLY A 116 7.22 10.77 8.73
CA GLY A 116 8.15 11.07 9.81
C GLY A 116 9.47 11.58 9.23
N PRO A 117 10.52 11.73 10.06
CA PRO A 117 11.85 12.05 9.55
C PRO A 117 12.29 11.00 8.54
N LYS A 118 13.02 11.41 7.50
CA LYS A 118 13.49 10.44 6.50
C LYS A 118 14.35 9.35 7.17
N PHE A 119 14.33 8.15 6.62
CA PHE A 119 15.20 7.06 7.09
C PHE A 119 16.66 7.42 6.90
N ARG A 120 17.47 6.98 7.84
CA ARG A 120 18.92 7.22 7.83
C ARG A 120 19.69 6.00 7.35
#